data_8faa6b54ab82cb0f87574a1720932a77
#
_entry.id   8faa6b54ab82cb0f87574a1720932a77
#
_cell.length_a   1.000
_cell.length_b   1.000
_cell.length_c   1.000
_cell.angle_alpha   90.00
_cell.angle_beta   90.00
_cell.angle_gamma   90.00
#
_symmetry.space_group_name_H-M   'P 1'
#
loop_
_entity.id
_entity.type
_entity.pdbx_description
1 polymer ?
#
loop_
_entity_poly.entity_id
_entity_poly.type
_entity_poly.pdbx_seq_one_letter_code
_entity_poly.pdbx_strand_id
1 'polypeptide(L)'
;MFVPGFRFDATFYERFVQSPLLAQLWLVPNQPHHPEGDFGIDAASGLATRSAQRRTWASVGLFRRELFDGIVPGTRMPLRPLFESALDAGRLGAEAWDGEWTDVGTVERLRSLHHAVQLAAAAASATAPAAP
;
A
#
# COMPACT_ATOMS: atom_id res chain seq x y z
N MET A 1 -8.69 -0.59 5.28
CA MET A 1 -8.24 -0.74 3.90
C MET A 1 -8.55 -2.14 3.39
N PHE A 2 -8.96 -2.25 2.13
CA PHE A 2 -9.29 -3.49 1.45
C PHE A 2 -8.42 -3.61 0.19
N VAL A 3 -7.63 -4.69 0.07
CA VAL A 3 -6.68 -4.92 -1.02
C VAL A 3 -6.79 -6.39 -1.45
N PRO A 4 -7.88 -6.75 -2.15
CA PRO A 4 -8.09 -8.13 -2.57
C PRO A 4 -7.02 -8.53 -3.59
N GLY A 5 -6.54 -9.76 -3.47
CA GLY A 5 -5.54 -10.29 -4.41
C GLY A 5 -4.08 -9.91 -4.11
N PHE A 6 -3.82 -8.93 -3.24
CA PHE A 6 -2.45 -8.69 -2.79
C PHE A 6 -1.93 -9.87 -1.96
N ARG A 7 -0.72 -10.31 -2.26
CA ARG A 7 -0.05 -11.38 -1.52
C ARG A 7 1.39 -10.98 -1.25
N PHE A 8 1.82 -11.11 -0.02
CA PHE A 8 3.24 -11.12 0.30
C PHE A 8 3.80 -12.49 -0.10
N ASP A 9 4.75 -12.53 -1.00
CA ASP A 9 5.53 -13.73 -1.23
C ASP A 9 6.93 -13.63 -0.57
N ALA A 10 7.60 -14.78 -0.46
CA ALA A 10 8.91 -14.84 0.18
C ALA A 10 9.95 -13.98 -0.56
N THR A 11 9.82 -13.81 -1.88
CA THR A 11 10.79 -13.06 -2.68
C THR A 11 10.78 -11.57 -2.36
N PHE A 12 9.62 -10.99 -1.99
CA PHE A 12 9.56 -9.60 -1.52
C PHE A 12 10.34 -9.43 -0.22
N TYR A 13 10.15 -10.33 0.72
CA TYR A 13 10.85 -10.28 2.00
C TYR A 13 12.37 -10.48 1.82
N GLU A 14 12.79 -11.49 1.04
CA GLU A 14 14.20 -11.76 0.77
C GLU A 14 14.90 -10.58 0.11
N ARG A 15 14.30 -9.98 -0.93
CA ARG A 15 14.83 -8.77 -1.58
C ARG A 15 14.96 -7.61 -0.58
N PHE A 16 13.95 -7.40 0.25
CA PHE A 16 13.97 -6.34 1.25
C PHE A 16 15.07 -6.57 2.29
N VAL A 17 15.23 -7.80 2.81
CA VAL A 17 16.27 -8.13 3.81
C VAL A 17 17.68 -7.93 3.24
N GLN A 18 17.90 -8.24 1.97
CA GLN A 18 19.19 -8.05 1.30
C GLN A 18 19.46 -6.60 0.87
N SER A 19 18.45 -5.75 0.84
CA SER A 19 18.57 -4.34 0.45
C SER A 19 19.06 -3.45 1.62
N PRO A 20 19.56 -2.23 1.36
CA PRO A 20 19.88 -1.26 2.40
C PRO A 20 18.63 -0.45 2.84
N LEU A 21 17.44 -0.77 2.35
CA LEU A 21 16.22 0.00 2.61
C LEU A 21 15.79 -0.06 4.08
N LEU A 22 15.27 1.04 4.61
CA LEU A 22 14.59 1.10 5.90
C LEU A 22 13.12 0.71 5.80
N ALA A 23 12.51 1.02 4.66
CA ALA A 23 11.14 0.63 4.36
C ALA A 23 10.97 0.35 2.87
N GLN A 24 10.03 -0.55 2.56
CA GLN A 24 9.51 -0.82 1.22
C GLN A 24 8.01 -0.64 1.25
N LEU A 25 7.49 0.27 0.42
CA LEU A 25 6.07 0.63 0.35
C LEU A 25 5.43 0.07 -0.92
N TRP A 26 4.15 -0.33 -0.85
CA TRP A 26 3.33 -0.58 -2.04
C TRP A 26 2.40 0.60 -2.29
N LEU A 27 2.51 1.15 -3.50
CA LEU A 27 1.78 2.32 -3.95
C LEU A 27 0.71 1.92 -4.96
N VAL A 28 -0.48 2.43 -4.77
CA VAL A 28 -1.68 2.14 -5.57
C VAL A 28 -2.15 3.39 -6.33
N PRO A 29 -2.99 3.25 -7.37
CA PRO A 29 -3.60 4.39 -8.04
C PRO A 29 -4.35 5.29 -7.04
N ASN A 30 -4.28 6.60 -7.29
CA ASN A 30 -4.94 7.58 -6.40
C ASN A 30 -6.46 7.45 -6.45
N GLN A 31 -7.08 7.67 -5.30
CA GLN A 31 -8.53 7.73 -5.17
C GLN A 31 -9.02 9.19 -5.32
N PRO A 32 -10.30 9.43 -5.70
CA PRO A 32 -10.84 10.78 -5.87
C PRO A 32 -10.70 11.69 -4.64
N HIS A 33 -10.66 11.10 -3.45
CA HIS A 33 -10.49 11.86 -2.19
C HIS A 33 -9.03 12.10 -1.81
N HIS A 34 -8.06 11.54 -2.56
CA HIS A 34 -6.62 11.74 -2.37
C HIS A 34 -5.92 11.81 -3.75
N PRO A 35 -6.25 12.80 -4.58
CA PRO A 35 -5.79 12.86 -5.97
C PRO A 35 -4.28 13.13 -6.11
N GLU A 36 -3.67 13.75 -5.10
CA GLU A 36 -2.25 14.12 -5.13
C GLU A 36 -1.31 12.96 -4.83
N GLY A 37 -1.80 11.91 -4.17
CA GLY A 37 -0.99 10.76 -3.75
C GLY A 37 0.10 11.12 -2.72
N ASP A 38 0.89 10.13 -2.35
CA ASP A 38 1.92 10.25 -1.32
C ASP A 38 3.33 10.34 -1.91
N PHE A 39 3.72 9.38 -2.74
CA PHE A 39 5.06 9.23 -3.29
C PHE A 39 5.03 8.84 -4.77
N GLY A 40 6.05 9.26 -5.52
CA GLY A 40 6.38 8.73 -6.82
C GLY A 40 7.31 7.52 -6.70
N ILE A 41 7.62 6.90 -7.85
CA ILE A 41 8.57 5.78 -7.96
C ILE A 41 9.59 6.15 -9.03
N ASP A 42 10.87 6.04 -8.70
CA ASP A 42 11.93 6.03 -9.69
C ASP A 42 12.04 4.61 -10.28
N ALA A 43 11.67 4.48 -11.54
CA ALA A 43 11.65 3.18 -12.23
C ALA A 43 13.03 2.54 -12.36
N ALA A 44 14.11 3.31 -12.35
CA ALA A 44 15.47 2.80 -12.50
C ALA A 44 16.00 2.20 -11.19
N SER A 45 15.74 2.87 -10.06
CA SER A 45 16.26 2.47 -8.74
C SER A 45 15.26 1.71 -7.87
N GLY A 46 13.95 1.81 -8.17
CA GLY A 46 12.90 1.30 -7.30
C GLY A 46 12.73 2.11 -6.00
N LEU A 47 13.33 3.31 -5.93
CA LEU A 47 13.21 4.17 -4.76
C LEU A 47 11.97 5.07 -4.86
N ALA A 48 11.41 5.39 -3.70
CA ALA A 48 10.37 6.41 -3.59
C ALA A 48 10.93 7.79 -3.93
N THR A 49 10.10 8.64 -4.52
CA THR A 49 10.45 10.01 -4.91
C THR A 49 9.37 11.00 -4.53
N ARG A 50 9.72 12.30 -4.58
CA ARG A 50 8.75 13.42 -4.50
C ARG A 50 8.29 13.90 -5.89
N SER A 51 8.38 13.05 -6.91
CA SER A 51 8.00 13.41 -8.29
C SER A 51 6.53 13.83 -8.40
N ALA A 52 6.20 14.47 -9.52
CA ALA A 52 4.82 14.92 -9.80
C ALA A 52 3.84 13.74 -10.01
N GLN A 53 4.31 12.59 -10.47
CA GLN A 53 3.50 11.38 -10.65
C GLN A 53 3.48 10.55 -9.37
N ARG A 54 2.70 11.01 -8.40
CA ARG A 54 2.56 10.32 -7.11
C ARG A 54 1.42 9.32 -7.15
N ARG A 55 1.58 8.30 -6.34
CA ARG A 55 0.58 7.28 -6.02
C ARG A 55 0.30 7.28 -4.53
N THR A 56 -0.82 6.74 -4.14
CA THR A 56 -1.23 6.62 -2.74
C THR A 56 -0.54 5.42 -2.10
N TRP A 57 -0.01 5.58 -0.89
CA TRP A 57 0.46 4.45 -0.11
C TRP A 57 -0.71 3.60 0.38
N ALA A 58 -0.70 2.32 0.00
CA ALA A 58 -1.77 1.36 0.33
C ALA A 58 -1.78 0.91 1.81
N SER A 59 -1.02 1.53 2.70
CA SER A 59 -0.75 1.07 4.07
C SER A 59 -0.19 -0.36 4.12
N VAL A 60 0.40 -0.82 3.03
CA VAL A 60 1.10 -2.10 2.93
C VAL A 60 2.58 -1.81 2.77
N GLY A 61 3.41 -2.45 3.58
CA GLY A 61 4.86 -2.24 3.53
C GLY A 61 5.65 -3.23 4.37
N LEU A 62 6.95 -3.26 4.11
CA LEU A 62 7.95 -3.91 4.95
C LEU A 62 8.79 -2.82 5.63
N PHE A 63 9.11 -3.01 6.88
CA PHE A 63 9.80 -2.00 7.70
C PHE A 63 10.91 -2.67 8.49
N ARG A 64 12.10 -2.04 8.47
CA ARG A 64 13.15 -2.41 9.41
C ARG A 64 12.88 -1.77 10.76
N ARG A 65 13.30 -2.42 11.82
CA ARG A 65 13.21 -1.89 13.17
C ARG A 65 13.91 -0.54 13.30
N GLU A 66 15.05 -0.37 12.62
CA GLU A 66 15.86 0.84 12.64
C GLU A 66 15.10 2.09 12.18
N LEU A 67 14.03 1.94 11.37
CA LEU A 67 13.15 3.04 11.00
C LEU A 67 12.50 3.71 12.22
N PHE A 68 12.33 2.97 13.30
CA PHE A 68 11.65 3.38 14.53
C PHE A 68 12.61 3.69 15.68
N ASP A 69 13.92 3.66 15.43
CA ASP A 69 14.91 3.99 16.45
C ASP A 69 14.73 5.42 16.94
N GLY A 70 14.79 5.63 18.25
CA GLY A 70 14.56 6.91 18.89
C GLY A 70 13.09 7.22 19.23
N ILE A 71 12.14 6.37 18.82
CA ILE A 71 10.73 6.51 19.21
C ILE A 71 10.52 5.86 20.59
N VAL A 72 10.00 6.63 21.53
CA VAL A 72 9.63 6.11 22.84
C VAL A 72 8.40 5.20 22.69
N PRO A 73 8.43 3.94 23.19
CA PRO A 73 7.28 3.06 23.16
C PRO A 73 6.04 3.71 23.79
N GLY A 74 4.88 3.53 23.13
CA GLY A 74 3.62 4.15 23.56
C GLY A 74 3.39 5.56 22.99
N THR A 75 4.36 6.17 22.31
CA THR A 75 4.18 7.45 21.61
C THR A 75 3.33 7.27 20.37
N ARG A 76 2.25 8.04 20.26
CA ARG A 76 1.45 8.12 19.03
C ARG A 76 2.05 9.16 18.09
N MET A 77 2.49 8.72 16.92
CA MET A 77 3.02 9.63 15.90
C MET A 77 2.61 9.16 14.50
N PRO A 78 2.51 10.07 13.52
CA PRO A 78 2.30 9.69 12.12
C PRO A 78 3.57 9.04 11.56
N LEU A 79 3.40 8.09 10.63
CA LEU A 79 4.52 7.42 9.94
C LEU A 79 5.19 8.31 8.88
N ARG A 80 4.49 9.32 8.37
CA ARG A 80 4.96 10.18 7.28
C ARG A 80 6.35 10.79 7.52
N PRO A 81 6.64 11.40 8.67
CA PRO A 81 7.98 11.93 8.95
C PRO A 81 9.09 10.89 8.88
N LEU A 82 8.82 9.63 9.28
CA LEU A 82 9.79 8.54 9.18
C LEU A 82 10.07 8.17 7.72
N PHE A 83 9.03 8.12 6.90
CA PHE A 83 9.18 7.87 5.47
C PHE A 83 9.93 8.99 4.76
N GLU A 84 9.64 10.25 5.10
CA GLU A 84 10.36 11.41 4.54
C GLU A 84 11.86 11.37 4.91
N SER A 85 12.19 11.01 6.15
CA SER A 85 13.58 10.82 6.58
C SER A 85 14.27 9.67 5.83
N ALA A 86 13.58 8.55 5.66
CA ALA A 86 14.10 7.41 4.90
C ALA A 86 14.28 7.75 3.41
N LEU A 87 13.37 8.56 2.85
CA LEU A 87 13.46 9.05 1.48
C LEU A 87 14.66 9.98 1.30
N ASP A 88 14.89 10.93 2.20
CA ASP A 88 16.05 11.83 2.17
C ASP A 88 17.38 11.06 2.28
N ALA A 89 17.37 9.95 3.00
CA ALA A 89 18.52 9.04 3.11
C ALA A 89 18.70 8.10 1.89
N GLY A 90 17.78 8.14 0.90
CA GLY A 90 17.78 7.17 -0.22
C GLY A 90 17.50 5.74 0.20
N ARG A 91 16.77 5.53 1.30
CA ARG A 91 16.49 4.23 1.91
C ARG A 91 15.00 3.89 2.00
N LEU A 92 14.16 4.59 1.21
CA LEU A 92 12.74 4.31 1.05
C LEU A 92 12.50 3.69 -0.31
N GLY A 93 12.14 2.41 -0.37
CA GLY A 93 11.74 1.72 -1.59
C GLY A 93 10.24 1.87 -1.85
N ALA A 94 9.86 1.84 -3.11
CA ALA A 94 8.46 1.86 -3.51
C ALA A 94 8.23 0.96 -4.73
N GLU A 95 7.12 0.23 -4.71
CA GLU A 95 6.67 -0.63 -5.80
C GLU A 95 5.21 -0.34 -6.12
N ALA A 96 4.87 -0.29 -7.40
CA ALA A 96 3.48 -0.08 -7.84
C ALA A 96 2.69 -1.38 -7.74
N TRP A 97 1.47 -1.28 -7.25
CA TRP A 97 0.49 -2.35 -7.33
C TRP A 97 -0.80 -1.82 -7.94
N ASP A 98 -1.15 -2.32 -9.11
CA ASP A 98 -2.28 -1.84 -9.91
C ASP A 98 -3.55 -2.70 -9.75
N GLY A 99 -3.57 -3.60 -8.75
CA GLY A 99 -4.74 -4.39 -8.41
C GLY A 99 -5.85 -3.56 -7.74
N GLU A 100 -6.94 -4.22 -7.45
CA GLU A 100 -8.10 -3.59 -6.81
C GLU A 100 -7.77 -3.13 -5.39
N TRP A 101 -8.06 -1.87 -5.09
CA TRP A 101 -7.79 -1.26 -3.80
C TRP A 101 -8.90 -0.29 -3.40
N THR A 102 -9.28 -0.31 -2.13
CA THR A 102 -10.24 0.64 -1.57
C THR A 102 -9.87 1.02 -0.15
N ASP A 103 -9.84 2.32 0.12
CA ASP A 103 -9.76 2.83 1.49
C ASP A 103 -11.12 2.79 2.16
N VAL A 104 -11.21 2.10 3.28
CA VAL A 104 -12.44 1.95 4.10
C VAL A 104 -12.36 2.75 5.41
N GLY A 105 -11.63 3.85 5.41
CA GLY A 105 -11.42 4.71 6.58
C GLY A 105 -12.67 5.45 7.08
N THR A 106 -13.81 5.37 6.38
CA THR A 106 -15.10 5.90 6.83
C THR A 106 -16.20 4.85 6.77
N VAL A 107 -17.22 5.02 7.62
CA VAL A 107 -18.41 4.11 7.63
C VAL A 107 -19.09 4.08 6.27
N GLU A 108 -19.14 5.19 5.58
CA GLU A 108 -19.71 5.31 4.23
C GLU A 108 -18.97 4.47 3.22
N ARG A 109 -17.62 4.59 3.18
CA ARG A 109 -16.78 3.81 2.28
C ARG A 109 -16.84 2.31 2.59
N LEU A 110 -16.90 1.94 3.86
CA LEU A 110 -17.10 0.56 4.27
C LEU A 110 -18.45 0.00 3.78
N ARG A 111 -19.53 0.76 3.90
CA ARG A 111 -20.86 0.36 3.41
C ARG A 111 -20.89 0.21 1.90
N SER A 112 -20.29 1.14 1.17
CA SER A 112 -20.19 1.07 -0.30
C SER A 112 -19.43 -0.17 -0.75
N LEU A 113 -18.31 -0.48 -0.11
CA LEU A 113 -17.56 -1.70 -0.39
C LEU A 113 -18.38 -2.95 -0.09
N HIS A 114 -19.04 -3.00 1.06
CA HIS A 114 -19.89 -4.14 1.45
C HIS A 114 -20.98 -4.40 0.39
N HIS A 115 -21.65 -3.37 -0.07
CA HIS A 115 -22.65 -3.48 -1.14
C HIS A 115 -22.06 -4.00 -2.46
N ALA A 116 -20.91 -3.47 -2.88
CA ALA A 116 -20.21 -3.92 -4.08
C ALA A 116 -19.80 -5.40 -4.00
N VAL A 117 -19.28 -5.84 -2.88
CA VAL A 117 -18.90 -7.25 -2.66
C VAL A 117 -20.12 -8.18 -2.69
N GLN A 118 -21.24 -7.76 -2.10
CA GLN A 118 -22.49 -8.54 -2.15
C GLN A 118 -23.02 -8.68 -3.58
N LEU A 119 -22.99 -7.61 -4.37
CA LEU A 119 -23.40 -7.65 -5.78
C LEU A 119 -22.50 -8.58 -6.60
N ALA A 120 -21.20 -8.51 -6.41
CA ALA A 120 -20.23 -9.38 -7.09
C ALA A 120 -20.44 -10.87 -6.73
N ALA A 121 -20.70 -11.18 -5.46
CA ALA A 121 -20.97 -12.54 -5.00
C ALA A 121 -22.29 -13.09 -5.59
N ALA A 122 -23.34 -12.26 -5.67
CA ALA A 122 -24.61 -12.64 -6.28
C ALA A 122 -24.47 -12.91 -7.80
N ALA A 123 -23.70 -12.08 -8.50
CA ALA A 123 -23.41 -12.27 -9.92
C ALA A 123 -22.62 -13.56 -10.19
N ALA A 124 -21.62 -13.86 -9.36
CA ALA A 124 -20.83 -15.09 -9.45
C ALA A 124 -21.69 -16.35 -9.22
N SER A 125 -22.64 -16.29 -8.28
CA SER A 125 -23.56 -17.40 -7.99
C SER A 125 -24.58 -17.62 -9.15
N ALA A 126 -24.96 -16.57 -9.86
CA ALA A 126 -25.88 -16.66 -10.99
C ALA A 126 -25.23 -17.23 -12.27
N THR A 127 -23.90 -17.19 -12.37
CA THR A 127 -23.11 -17.65 -13.52
C THR A 127 -22.59 -19.08 -13.36
N ALA A 128 -22.78 -19.71 -12.19
CA ALA A 128 -22.39 -21.10 -11.98
C ALA A 128 -23.27 -22.03 -12.84
N PRO A 129 -22.70 -22.86 -13.75
CA PRO A 129 -23.48 -23.81 -14.53
C PRO A 129 -24.13 -24.82 -13.59
N ALA A 130 -25.42 -25.11 -13.82
CA ALA A 130 -26.09 -26.18 -13.14
C ALA A 130 -25.28 -27.48 -13.35
N ALA A 131 -24.87 -28.10 -12.28
CA ALA A 131 -24.20 -29.41 -12.35
C ALA A 131 -25.15 -30.44 -12.99
N PRO A 132 -24.64 -31.36 -13.83
CA PRO A 132 -25.45 -32.37 -14.51
C PRO A 132 -26.09 -33.36 -13.54
#